data_99c1f1fc1ffea70c88f1b0d65e27472f
#
_entry.id   99c1f1fc1ffea70c88f1b0d65e27472f
#
_cell.length_a   1.000
_cell.length_b   1.000
_cell.length_c   1.000
_cell.angle_alpha   90.00
_cell.angle_beta   90.00
_cell.angle_gamma   90.00
#
_symmetry.space_group_name_H-M   'P 1'
#
loop_
_entity.id
_entity.type
_entity.pdbx_description
1 polymer ?
#
loop_
_entity_poly.entity_id
_entity_poly.type
_entity_poly.pdbx_seq_one_letter_code
_entity_poly.pdbx_strand_id
1 'polypeptide(L)'
;MTDQFLALPNTDPNEADVLILPVPYEKTVNYNRGTSAGPQAILEASEQLEFYEEDKGWCPLQYLKLAVLEQVATNQIEKEFHQGLYETVSSLNQDNLFIAIGGEHSITPEMVFARMPEGGTVVQIDAHADFRPVYHGSVYNHAC
;
A
#
# COMPACT_ATOMS: atom_id res chain seq x y z
N MET A 1 2.50 -7.77 -16.60
CA MET A 1 2.37 -7.52 -15.13
C MET A 1 0.89 -7.67 -14.81
N THR A 2 0.54 -8.43 -13.79
CA THR A 2 -0.87 -8.52 -13.36
C THR A 2 -1.26 -7.25 -12.62
N ASP A 3 -2.45 -6.77 -12.88
CA ASP A 3 -3.12 -5.67 -12.18
C ASP A 3 -4.32 -6.19 -11.37
N GLN A 4 -4.32 -7.49 -11.09
CA GLN A 4 -5.36 -8.20 -10.36
C GLN A 4 -4.81 -8.78 -9.07
N PHE A 5 -5.65 -8.91 -8.08
CA PHE A 5 -5.39 -9.65 -6.85
C PHE A 5 -6.24 -10.93 -6.86
N LEU A 6 -5.65 -12.07 -6.51
CA LEU A 6 -6.30 -13.39 -6.52
C LEU A 6 -6.80 -13.83 -7.91
N ALA A 7 -6.22 -13.32 -8.99
CA ALA A 7 -6.69 -13.52 -10.36
C ALA A 7 -8.17 -13.14 -10.58
N LEU A 8 -8.73 -12.28 -9.75
CA LEU A 8 -10.11 -11.81 -9.86
C LEU A 8 -10.21 -10.58 -10.75
N PRO A 9 -11.28 -10.42 -11.53
CA PRO A 9 -11.52 -9.18 -12.27
C PRO A 9 -11.66 -8.01 -11.29
N ASN A 10 -11.02 -6.87 -11.61
CA ASN A 10 -11.18 -5.66 -10.84
C ASN A 10 -12.63 -5.15 -10.87
N THR A 11 -13.11 -4.75 -9.72
CA THR A 11 -14.33 -3.95 -9.59
C THR A 11 -14.02 -2.47 -9.86
N ASP A 12 -15.04 -1.67 -10.20
CA ASP A 12 -14.88 -0.20 -10.21
C ASP A 12 -14.42 0.26 -8.81
N PRO A 13 -13.35 1.05 -8.69
CA PRO A 13 -12.88 1.54 -7.38
C PRO A 13 -13.93 2.26 -6.54
N ASN A 14 -14.91 2.89 -7.19
CA ASN A 14 -16.03 3.55 -6.48
C ASN A 14 -17.06 2.58 -5.89
N GLU A 15 -17.06 1.33 -6.35
CA GLU A 15 -17.96 0.27 -5.88
C GLU A 15 -17.26 -0.80 -5.04
N ALA A 16 -15.95 -0.70 -4.91
CA ALA A 16 -15.14 -1.67 -4.19
C ALA A 16 -15.28 -1.51 -2.68
N ASP A 17 -15.32 -2.61 -1.95
CA ASP A 17 -15.23 -2.65 -0.50
C ASP A 17 -13.76 -2.55 -0.03
N VAL A 18 -12.84 -3.05 -0.87
CA VAL A 18 -11.40 -3.08 -0.60
C VAL A 18 -10.64 -2.49 -1.78
N LEU A 19 -9.81 -1.49 -1.50
CA LEU A 19 -8.90 -0.88 -2.46
C LEU A 19 -7.47 -1.34 -2.17
N ILE A 20 -6.76 -1.81 -3.19
CA ILE A 20 -5.37 -2.22 -3.11
C ILE A 20 -4.54 -1.28 -3.98
N LEU A 21 -3.60 -0.55 -3.38
CA LEU A 21 -2.72 0.38 -4.08
C LEU A 21 -1.28 -0.14 -4.10
N PRO A 22 -0.75 -0.56 -5.27
CA PRO A 22 0.66 -0.89 -5.43
C PRO A 22 1.52 0.38 -5.45
N VAL A 23 2.52 0.46 -4.56
CA VAL A 23 3.43 1.61 -4.44
C VAL A 23 4.88 1.11 -4.46
N PRO A 24 5.49 0.85 -5.63
CA PRO A 24 6.82 0.25 -5.76
C PRO A 24 7.94 1.26 -5.49
N TYR A 25 7.87 1.98 -4.39
CA TYR A 25 8.85 2.99 -4.01
C TYR A 25 10.06 2.37 -3.34
N GLU A 26 11.26 2.75 -3.83
CA GLU A 26 12.54 2.29 -3.29
C GLU A 26 13.62 3.34 -3.52
N LYS A 27 13.83 4.21 -2.56
CA LYS A 27 14.89 5.22 -2.63
C LYS A 27 15.87 5.19 -1.47
N THR A 28 15.41 4.85 -0.27
CA THR A 28 16.18 5.05 0.96
C THR A 28 16.64 3.76 1.62
N VAL A 29 16.46 2.61 0.99
CA VAL A 29 16.90 1.30 1.52
C VAL A 29 18.40 1.25 1.80
N ASN A 30 18.78 0.69 2.96
CA ASN A 30 20.15 0.71 3.45
C ASN A 30 20.95 -0.56 3.12
N TYR A 31 20.31 -1.71 2.91
CA TYR A 31 20.98 -2.99 2.78
C TYR A 31 20.83 -3.58 1.37
N ASN A 32 19.78 -4.33 1.11
CA ASN A 32 19.53 -4.92 -0.20
C ASN A 32 18.48 -4.14 -0.96
N ARG A 33 18.73 -3.90 -2.23
CA ARG A 33 17.74 -3.35 -3.16
C ARG A 33 16.81 -4.45 -3.67
N GLY A 34 15.65 -4.04 -4.22
CA GLY A 34 14.67 -4.94 -4.82
C GLY A 34 13.29 -4.90 -4.17
N THR A 35 13.10 -4.09 -3.12
CA THR A 35 11.81 -3.94 -2.45
C THR A 35 10.73 -3.36 -3.38
N SER A 36 11.11 -2.56 -4.38
CA SER A 36 10.20 -2.05 -5.41
C SER A 36 9.54 -3.14 -6.25
N ALA A 37 10.12 -4.34 -6.31
CA ALA A 37 9.46 -5.48 -6.95
C ALA A 37 8.38 -6.15 -6.06
N GLY A 38 8.32 -5.80 -4.79
CA GLY A 38 7.41 -6.40 -3.80
C GLY A 38 5.94 -6.34 -4.19
N PRO A 39 5.38 -5.18 -4.57
CA PRO A 39 3.97 -5.08 -4.95
C PRO A 39 3.59 -6.04 -6.07
N GLN A 40 4.36 -6.06 -7.14
CA GLN A 40 4.10 -6.94 -8.28
C GLN A 40 4.23 -8.43 -7.90
N ALA A 41 5.26 -8.79 -7.13
CA ALA A 41 5.46 -10.16 -6.69
C ALA A 41 4.32 -10.66 -5.78
N ILE A 42 3.77 -9.78 -4.93
CA ILE A 42 2.61 -10.11 -4.09
C ILE A 42 1.36 -10.30 -4.92
N LEU A 43 1.10 -9.45 -5.91
CA LEU A 43 -0.05 -9.61 -6.81
C LEU A 43 0.05 -10.92 -7.59
N GLU A 44 1.20 -11.24 -8.15
CA GLU A 44 1.44 -12.50 -8.87
C GLU A 44 1.29 -13.72 -7.95
N ALA A 45 1.86 -13.68 -6.74
CA ALA A 45 1.75 -14.77 -5.79
C ALA A 45 0.30 -14.97 -5.29
N SER A 46 -0.50 -13.91 -5.23
CA SER A 46 -1.89 -13.99 -4.81
C SER A 46 -2.76 -14.89 -5.69
N GLU A 47 -2.38 -15.08 -6.95
CA GLU A 47 -3.07 -15.96 -7.89
C GLU A 47 -3.07 -17.43 -7.46
N GLN A 48 -2.19 -17.80 -6.52
CA GLN A 48 -2.07 -19.17 -6.00
C GLN A 48 -2.85 -19.39 -4.70
N LEU A 49 -3.51 -18.35 -4.18
CA LEU A 49 -4.24 -18.44 -2.91
C LEU A 49 -5.63 -19.06 -3.11
N GLU A 50 -6.04 -19.87 -2.14
CA GLU A 50 -7.39 -20.38 -2.04
C GLU A 50 -8.33 -19.33 -1.41
N PHE A 51 -9.61 -19.35 -1.80
CA PHE A 51 -10.59 -18.35 -1.37
C PHE A 51 -11.39 -18.78 -0.15
N TYR A 52 -11.34 -20.07 0.19
CA TYR A 52 -12.13 -20.62 1.27
C TYR A 52 -11.36 -20.56 2.59
N GLU A 53 -11.96 -19.94 3.58
CA GLU A 53 -11.44 -19.84 4.92
C GLU A 53 -12.02 -20.99 5.75
N GLU A 54 -11.18 -22.00 6.07
CA GLU A 54 -11.60 -23.26 6.67
C GLU A 54 -12.10 -23.11 8.11
N ASP A 55 -11.43 -22.26 8.92
CA ASP A 55 -11.77 -22.10 10.35
C ASP A 55 -13.18 -21.54 10.54
N LYS A 56 -13.62 -20.68 9.63
CA LYS A 56 -14.94 -20.03 9.67
C LYS A 56 -15.95 -20.65 8.71
N GLY A 57 -15.50 -21.49 7.79
CA GLY A 57 -16.35 -22.20 6.85
C GLY A 57 -17.00 -21.29 5.82
N TRP A 58 -16.32 -20.27 5.31
CA TRP A 58 -16.88 -19.30 4.36
C TRP A 58 -15.87 -18.84 3.31
N CYS A 59 -16.37 -18.17 2.28
CA CYS A 59 -15.57 -17.52 1.24
C CYS A 59 -15.82 -16.01 1.27
N PRO A 60 -14.86 -15.19 1.73
CA PRO A 60 -15.01 -13.73 1.80
C PRO A 60 -15.37 -13.09 0.46
N LEU A 61 -14.84 -13.62 -0.63
CA LEU A 61 -15.02 -13.08 -1.99
C LEU A 61 -16.44 -13.23 -2.56
N GLN A 62 -17.32 -13.94 -1.87
CA GLN A 62 -18.75 -13.94 -2.19
C GLN A 62 -19.45 -12.66 -1.73
N TYR A 63 -18.80 -11.88 -0.85
CA TYR A 63 -19.38 -10.71 -0.20
C TYR A 63 -18.58 -9.43 -0.41
N LEU A 64 -17.29 -9.54 -0.73
CA LEU A 64 -16.37 -8.41 -0.86
C LEU A 64 -16.01 -8.18 -2.33
N LYS A 65 -16.09 -6.93 -2.76
CA LYS A 65 -15.63 -6.46 -4.05
C LYS A 65 -14.24 -5.86 -3.89
N LEU A 66 -13.30 -6.28 -4.72
CA LEU A 66 -11.90 -5.85 -4.69
C LEU A 66 -11.58 -4.99 -5.92
N ALA A 67 -10.79 -3.95 -5.72
CA ALA A 67 -10.16 -3.21 -6.80
C ALA A 67 -8.67 -3.02 -6.53
N VAL A 68 -7.84 -3.44 -7.48
CA VAL A 68 -6.42 -3.06 -7.54
C VAL A 68 -6.33 -1.78 -8.34
N LEU A 69 -5.80 -0.74 -7.72
CA LEU A 69 -5.61 0.56 -8.34
C LEU A 69 -4.38 0.57 -9.25
N GLU A 70 -4.32 1.54 -10.15
CA GLU A 70 -3.13 1.74 -10.95
C GLU A 70 -1.91 1.99 -10.07
N GLN A 71 -0.79 1.34 -10.42
CA GLN A 71 0.46 1.48 -9.70
C GLN A 71 0.95 2.93 -9.71
N VAL A 72 1.37 3.43 -8.56
CA VAL A 72 1.89 4.79 -8.44
C VAL A 72 3.25 4.92 -9.15
N ALA A 73 3.40 5.96 -9.98
CA ALA A 73 4.67 6.29 -10.61
C ALA A 73 5.69 6.79 -9.57
N THR A 74 6.91 6.26 -9.60
CA THR A 74 7.94 6.52 -8.56
C THR A 74 9.18 7.23 -9.09
N ASN A 75 9.13 7.78 -10.30
CA ASN A 75 10.26 8.44 -10.98
C ASN A 75 10.40 9.94 -10.68
N GLN A 76 9.52 10.50 -9.85
CA GLN A 76 9.55 11.91 -9.45
C GLN A 76 10.66 12.18 -8.40
N ILE A 77 10.94 13.45 -8.16
CA ILE A 77 11.74 13.84 -6.98
C ILE A 77 10.99 13.49 -5.69
N GLU A 78 11.74 13.23 -4.63
CA GLU A 78 11.23 12.68 -3.37
C GLU A 78 10.01 13.46 -2.83
N LYS A 79 10.15 14.78 -2.69
CA LYS A 79 9.07 15.63 -2.18
C LYS A 79 7.80 15.59 -3.05
N GLU A 80 7.96 15.63 -4.37
CA GLU A 80 6.83 15.60 -5.31
C GLU A 80 6.12 14.25 -5.28
N PHE A 81 6.89 13.16 -5.15
CA PHE A 81 6.35 11.83 -5.01
C PHE A 81 5.47 11.70 -3.75
N HIS A 82 5.99 12.08 -2.58
CA HIS A 82 5.25 11.99 -1.30
C HIS A 82 4.01 12.87 -1.31
N GLN A 83 4.12 14.10 -1.82
CA GLN A 83 2.97 14.99 -1.98
C GLN A 83 1.89 14.39 -2.90
N GLY A 84 2.27 13.89 -4.07
CA GLY A 84 1.34 13.28 -5.03
C GLY A 84 0.72 11.99 -4.49
N LEU A 85 1.46 11.22 -3.71
CA LEU A 85 0.95 10.01 -3.06
C LEU A 85 -0.13 10.37 -2.03
N TYR A 86 0.12 11.37 -1.17
CA TYR A 86 -0.88 11.88 -0.24
C TYR A 86 -2.15 12.34 -0.95
N GLU A 87 -2.00 13.15 -2.02
CA GLU A 87 -3.14 13.65 -2.80
C GLU A 87 -3.94 12.51 -3.46
N THR A 88 -3.24 11.52 -4.02
CA THR A 88 -3.86 10.33 -4.60
C THR A 88 -4.71 9.60 -3.57
N VAL A 89 -4.13 9.27 -2.41
CA VAL A 89 -4.84 8.50 -1.38
C VAL A 89 -5.97 9.30 -0.73
N SER A 90 -5.78 10.63 -0.57
CA SER A 90 -6.84 11.52 -0.05
C SER A 90 -8.04 11.64 -0.98
N SER A 91 -7.85 11.45 -2.28
CA SER A 91 -8.94 11.51 -3.27
C SER A 91 -9.79 10.24 -3.35
N LEU A 92 -9.31 9.14 -2.76
CA LEU A 92 -10.06 7.87 -2.75
C LEU A 92 -11.26 7.93 -1.80
N ASN A 93 -12.24 7.07 -2.03
CA ASN A 93 -13.33 6.88 -1.08
C ASN A 93 -12.77 6.47 0.29
N GLN A 94 -13.14 7.18 1.34
CA GLN A 94 -12.61 6.99 2.69
C GLN A 94 -13.31 5.86 3.46
N ASP A 95 -14.45 5.37 2.98
CA ASP A 95 -15.26 4.33 3.63
C ASP A 95 -14.78 2.91 3.31
N ASN A 96 -13.90 2.74 2.31
CA ASN A 96 -13.36 1.44 1.93
C ASN A 96 -12.26 0.97 2.89
N LEU A 97 -12.06 -0.33 2.99
CA LEU A 97 -10.80 -0.87 3.48
C LEU A 97 -9.69 -0.54 2.47
N PHE A 98 -8.66 0.16 2.92
CA PHE A 98 -7.53 0.54 2.08
C PHE A 98 -6.28 -0.27 2.44
N ILE A 99 -5.64 -0.85 1.45
CA ILE A 99 -4.40 -1.64 1.57
C ILE A 99 -3.37 -1.05 0.61
N ALA A 100 -2.28 -0.50 1.12
CA ALA A 100 -1.13 -0.16 0.30
C ALA A 100 -0.10 -1.30 0.34
N ILE A 101 0.38 -1.72 -0.82
CA ILE A 101 1.46 -2.69 -0.93
C ILE A 101 2.70 -1.93 -1.37
N GLY A 102 3.61 -1.67 -0.43
CA GLY A 102 4.80 -0.88 -0.66
C GLY A 102 6.01 -1.67 -1.14
N GLY A 103 7.01 -0.91 -1.58
CA GLY A 103 8.40 -1.28 -1.57
C GLY A 103 8.98 -1.00 -0.19
N GLU A 104 9.47 0.20 0.06
CA GLU A 104 9.90 0.63 1.40
C GLU A 104 8.78 1.36 2.16
N HIS A 105 8.83 1.31 3.50
CA HIS A 105 7.75 1.84 4.34
C HIS A 105 7.81 3.35 4.60
N SER A 106 8.74 4.08 3.99
CA SER A 106 8.76 5.55 4.01
C SER A 106 7.48 6.19 3.46
N ILE A 107 6.67 5.44 2.73
CA ILE A 107 5.35 5.84 2.24
C ILE A 107 4.25 5.85 3.32
N THR A 108 4.49 5.26 4.48
CA THR A 108 3.45 5.08 5.53
C THR A 108 2.87 6.40 6.05
N PRO A 109 3.64 7.46 6.30
CA PRO A 109 3.09 8.73 6.77
C PRO A 109 2.01 9.29 5.86
N GLU A 110 2.20 9.26 4.54
CA GLU A 110 1.23 9.76 3.55
C GLU A 110 -0.08 8.97 3.60
N MET A 111 0.01 7.64 3.76
CA MET A 111 -1.17 6.77 3.90
C MET A 111 -1.95 7.10 5.17
N VAL A 112 -1.24 7.23 6.30
CA VAL A 112 -1.85 7.52 7.60
C VAL A 112 -2.52 8.90 7.57
N PHE A 113 -1.82 9.95 7.14
CA PHE A 113 -2.38 11.30 7.10
C PHE A 113 -3.56 11.43 6.12
N ALA A 114 -3.50 10.73 4.98
CA ALA A 114 -4.57 10.73 4.00
C ALA A 114 -5.84 9.99 4.47
N ARG A 115 -5.66 8.89 5.21
CA ARG A 115 -6.77 8.02 5.64
C ARG A 115 -7.31 8.35 7.04
N MET A 116 -6.55 9.09 7.84
CA MET A 116 -6.88 9.39 9.23
C MET A 116 -6.72 10.90 9.52
N PRO A 117 -7.36 11.80 8.75
CA PRO A 117 -7.18 13.25 8.90
C PRO A 117 -7.63 13.78 10.27
N GLU A 118 -8.57 13.11 10.92
CA GLU A 118 -9.05 13.44 12.27
C GLU A 118 -8.19 12.79 13.38
N GLY A 119 -7.12 12.10 13.00
CA GLY A 119 -6.26 11.34 13.91
C GLY A 119 -6.78 9.92 14.16
N GLY A 120 -5.99 9.14 14.91
CA GLY A 120 -6.30 7.75 15.19
C GLY A 120 -5.16 7.01 15.86
N THR A 121 -5.24 5.69 15.89
CA THR A 121 -4.20 4.81 16.42
C THR A 121 -3.51 4.07 15.31
N VAL A 122 -2.18 4.16 15.26
CA VAL A 122 -1.34 3.39 14.33
C VAL A 122 -0.70 2.24 15.12
N VAL A 123 -0.76 1.04 14.57
CA VAL A 123 -0.02 -0.13 15.08
C VAL A 123 1.08 -0.44 14.08
N GLN A 124 2.34 -0.26 14.51
CA GLN A 124 3.53 -0.59 13.72
C GLN A 124 4.07 -1.95 14.16
N ILE A 125 4.29 -2.85 13.20
CA ILE A 125 4.93 -4.16 13.41
C ILE A 125 6.27 -4.11 12.71
N ASP A 126 7.29 -3.66 13.41
CA ASP A 126 8.64 -3.43 12.92
C ASP A 126 9.67 -3.68 14.04
N ALA A 127 10.92 -4.03 13.65
CA ALA A 127 12.02 -4.17 14.61
C ALA A 127 12.54 -2.82 15.13
N HIS A 128 12.20 -1.71 14.47
CA HIS A 128 12.68 -0.35 14.78
C HIS A 128 11.49 0.60 14.96
N ALA A 129 11.71 1.69 15.68
CA ALA A 129 10.68 2.70 15.90
C ALA A 129 10.55 3.71 14.75
N ASP A 130 11.62 3.96 14.00
CA ASP A 130 11.71 4.85 12.84
C ASP A 130 11.16 6.27 13.08
N PHE A 131 11.50 6.87 14.22
CA PHE A 131 11.06 8.21 14.64
C PHE A 131 12.16 9.26 14.54
N ARG A 132 13.07 9.11 13.59
CA ARG A 132 14.09 10.13 13.38
C ARG A 132 13.50 11.33 12.65
N PRO A 133 13.78 12.58 13.09
CA PRO A 133 13.29 13.76 12.39
C PRO A 133 13.92 13.95 11.02
N VAL A 134 15.14 13.43 10.84
CA VAL A 134 15.92 13.44 9.57
C VAL A 134 16.90 12.28 9.60
N TYR A 135 17.07 11.57 8.49
CA TYR A 135 18.11 10.58 8.33
C TYR A 135 18.72 10.66 6.91
N HIS A 136 20.07 10.64 6.84
CA HIS A 136 20.81 10.87 5.58
C HIS A 136 20.38 12.12 4.80
N GLY A 137 19.95 13.19 5.51
CA GLY A 137 19.56 14.47 4.90
C GLY A 137 18.12 14.49 4.35
N SER A 138 17.34 13.45 4.50
CA SER A 138 15.94 13.40 4.09
C SER A 138 15.02 13.21 5.31
N VAL A 139 13.87 13.89 5.31
CA VAL A 139 12.74 13.65 6.22
C VAL A 139 11.84 12.51 5.73
N TYR A 140 12.00 12.12 4.47
CA TYR A 140 11.24 11.03 3.82
C TYR A 140 11.98 9.69 3.86
N ASN A 141 13.02 9.57 4.66
CA ASN A 141 13.76 8.33 4.78
C ASN A 141 12.96 7.30 5.59
N HIS A 142 13.09 6.01 5.23
CA HIS A 142 12.40 4.92 5.93
C HIS A 142 12.71 4.86 7.44
N ALA A 143 13.79 5.47 7.92
CA ALA A 143 14.13 5.56 9.36
C ALA A 143 13.45 6.78 10.06
N CYS A 144 12.60 7.52 9.35
CA CYS A 144 11.83 8.67 9.83
C CYS A 144 10.35 8.29 9.92
#